data_4a3750c80276c00e29dafe00afb9cc2e
#
_entry.id   4a3750c80276c00e29dafe00afb9cc2e
#
_cell.length_a   1.000
_cell.length_b   1.000
_cell.length_c   1.000
_cell.angle_alpha   90.00
_cell.angle_beta   90.00
_cell.angle_gamma   90.00
#
_symmetry.space_group_name_H-M   'P 1'
#
loop_
_entity.id
_entity.type
_entity.pdbx_description
1 polymer ?
#
loop_
_entity_poly.entity_id
_entity_poly.type
_entity_poly.pdbx_seq_one_letter_code
_entity_poly.pdbx_strand_id
1 'polypeptide(L)'
;TRVVDLARIGSANFTLFAFAVSAELLLVILAALFVGDAVPAEASWSSLRYLLLAPVPRARLLTSKLVVGLASLVAVVVLLVGWSLLVGGLAYGWEPLHLGTGGVLPWSDLLPRLALAMGYVVVSLLQVASIAFWIGTRTDAPLAAVGGSVLVTIVGGILGQIEALGDLRRALPMFYQRAWTDVFTP
;
A
#
# COMPACT_ATOMS: atom_id res chain seq x y z
N THR A 1 -13.08 20.55 -0.24
CA THR A 1 -14.54 20.36 -0.26
C THR A 1 -14.99 19.62 -1.50
N ARG A 2 -14.64 20.01 -2.75
CA ARG A 2 -15.08 19.32 -3.98
C ARG A 2 -14.77 17.82 -4.03
N VAL A 3 -13.63 17.39 -3.51
CA VAL A 3 -13.22 15.96 -3.53
C VAL A 3 -14.10 15.13 -2.57
N VAL A 4 -14.44 15.67 -1.41
CA VAL A 4 -15.32 15.02 -0.44
C VAL A 4 -16.76 14.97 -0.95
N ASP A 5 -17.19 16.01 -1.66
CA ASP A 5 -18.54 16.05 -2.25
C ASP A 5 -18.66 15.01 -3.37
N LEU A 6 -17.63 14.84 -4.21
CA LEU A 6 -17.55 13.78 -5.21
C LEU A 6 -17.58 12.38 -4.57
N ALA A 7 -16.89 12.17 -3.45
CA ALA A 7 -16.86 10.89 -2.76
C ALA A 7 -18.25 10.43 -2.26
N ARG A 8 -19.19 11.36 -2.06
CA ARG A 8 -20.55 11.07 -1.58
C ARG A 8 -21.56 10.78 -2.68
N ILE A 9 -21.16 10.86 -3.95
CA ILE A 9 -22.08 10.63 -5.08
C ILE A 9 -22.52 9.15 -5.14
N GLY A 10 -21.59 8.21 -4.85
CA GLY A 10 -21.89 6.79 -4.92
C GLY A 10 -20.71 5.92 -4.49
N SER A 11 -20.92 4.60 -4.50
CA SER A 11 -19.94 3.61 -4.03
C SER A 11 -18.62 3.67 -4.80
N ALA A 12 -18.67 3.88 -6.11
CA ALA A 12 -17.46 3.95 -6.94
C ALA A 12 -16.58 5.15 -6.55
N ASN A 13 -17.18 6.33 -6.40
CA ASN A 13 -16.48 7.54 -5.99
C ASN A 13 -15.93 7.43 -4.56
N PHE A 14 -16.73 6.89 -3.63
CA PHE A 14 -16.30 6.66 -2.26
C PHE A 14 -15.11 5.72 -2.18
N THR A 15 -15.16 4.62 -2.95
CA THR A 15 -14.08 3.63 -2.99
C THR A 15 -12.78 4.21 -3.51
N LEU A 16 -12.82 4.96 -4.62
CA LEU A 16 -11.63 5.61 -5.15
C LEU A 16 -11.06 6.65 -4.18
N PHE A 17 -11.91 7.41 -3.51
CA PHE A 17 -11.48 8.35 -2.48
C PHE A 17 -10.81 7.63 -1.31
N ALA A 18 -11.47 6.61 -0.74
CA ALA A 18 -10.92 5.82 0.36
C ALA A 18 -9.60 5.14 -0.02
N PHE A 19 -9.53 4.57 -1.23
CA PHE A 19 -8.33 3.95 -1.75
C PHE A 19 -7.19 4.95 -1.93
N ALA A 20 -7.46 6.13 -2.51
CA ALA A 20 -6.46 7.17 -2.72
C ALA A 20 -5.87 7.67 -1.40
N VAL A 21 -6.71 8.00 -0.43
CA VAL A 21 -6.26 8.47 0.90
C VAL A 21 -5.46 7.39 1.62
N SER A 22 -5.92 6.13 1.53
CA SER A 22 -5.24 5.00 2.19
C SER A 22 -3.93 4.62 1.53
N ALA A 23 -3.82 4.72 0.20
CA ALA A 23 -2.62 4.35 -0.55
C ALA A 23 -1.42 5.25 -0.22
N GLU A 24 -1.65 6.51 0.17
CA GLU A 24 -0.58 7.46 0.45
C GLU A 24 0.14 7.20 1.77
N LEU A 25 -0.57 6.78 2.80
CA LEU A 25 0.01 6.61 4.14
C LEU A 25 -0.38 5.29 4.80
N LEU A 26 -1.67 4.95 4.87
CA LEU A 26 -2.15 3.77 5.60
C LEU A 26 -1.56 2.48 5.04
N LEU A 27 -1.63 2.28 3.72
CA LEU A 27 -1.10 1.07 3.09
C LEU A 27 0.43 1.00 3.16
N VAL A 28 1.12 2.15 3.14
CA VAL A 28 2.57 2.24 3.35
C VAL A 28 2.94 1.76 4.75
N ILE A 29 2.24 2.24 5.79
CA ILE A 29 2.46 1.82 7.16
C ILE A 29 2.16 0.32 7.34
N LEU A 30 1.06 -0.18 6.76
CA LEU A 30 0.70 -1.59 6.84
C LEU A 30 1.70 -2.49 6.11
N ALA A 31 2.21 -2.08 4.95
CA ALA A 31 3.27 -2.80 4.25
C ALA A 31 4.54 -2.89 5.10
N ALA A 32 4.95 -1.78 5.71
CA ALA A 32 6.09 -1.72 6.61
C ALA A 32 5.89 -2.60 7.85
N LEU A 33 4.67 -2.59 8.43
CA LEU A 33 4.33 -3.37 9.61
C LEU A 33 4.34 -4.86 9.32
N PHE A 34 3.60 -5.32 8.31
CA PHE A 34 3.46 -6.75 8.03
C PHE A 34 4.78 -7.42 7.62
N VAL A 35 5.65 -6.69 6.98
CA VAL A 35 6.90 -7.25 6.45
C VAL A 35 8.10 -6.86 7.32
N GLY A 36 8.17 -5.62 7.79
CA GLY A 36 9.30 -5.12 8.58
C GLY A 36 9.34 -5.63 10.00
N ASP A 37 8.17 -5.83 10.63
CA ASP A 37 8.07 -6.31 12.01
C ASP A 37 8.23 -7.83 12.13
N ALA A 38 8.13 -8.56 11.04
CA ALA A 38 8.06 -10.02 11.03
C ALA A 38 9.26 -10.74 11.69
N VAL A 39 10.44 -10.13 11.71
CA VAL A 39 11.65 -10.67 12.33
C VAL A 39 11.96 -10.02 13.68
N PRO A 40 11.97 -8.66 13.77
CA PRO A 40 12.29 -7.98 15.02
C PRO A 40 11.31 -8.27 16.16
N ALA A 41 10.02 -8.47 15.87
CA ALA A 41 9.04 -8.83 16.89
C ALA A 41 9.41 -10.11 17.64
N GLU A 42 9.87 -11.13 16.91
CA GLU A 42 10.29 -12.38 17.54
C GLU A 42 11.59 -12.23 18.33
N ALA A 43 12.51 -11.37 17.87
CA ALA A 43 13.72 -11.06 18.59
C ALA A 43 13.39 -10.36 19.93
N SER A 44 12.49 -9.37 19.88
CA SER A 44 12.07 -8.61 21.07
C SER A 44 11.33 -9.47 22.11
N TRP A 45 10.55 -10.47 21.67
CA TRP A 45 9.85 -11.40 22.57
C TRP A 45 10.71 -12.58 23.03
N SER A 46 12.01 -12.61 22.68
CA SER A 46 12.94 -13.70 23.01
C SER A 46 12.53 -15.08 22.45
N SER A 47 11.53 -15.11 21.55
CA SER A 47 11.05 -16.35 20.92
C SER A 47 11.98 -16.82 19.80
N LEU A 48 12.81 -15.95 19.27
CA LEU A 48 13.75 -16.25 18.18
C LEU A 48 14.69 -17.41 18.53
N ARG A 49 15.12 -17.53 19.81
CA ARG A 49 15.98 -18.63 20.27
C ARG A 49 15.34 -20.00 20.08
N TYR A 50 14.02 -20.10 20.31
CA TYR A 50 13.29 -21.36 20.14
C TYR A 50 13.13 -21.74 18.67
N LEU A 51 12.92 -20.73 17.80
CA LEU A 51 12.84 -20.93 16.35
C LEU A 51 14.19 -21.36 15.76
N LEU A 52 15.30 -20.86 16.31
CA LEU A 52 16.64 -21.23 15.86
C LEU A 52 17.07 -22.62 16.35
N LEU A 53 16.43 -23.19 17.38
CA LEU A 53 16.63 -24.58 17.83
C LEU A 53 15.88 -25.59 16.96
N ALA A 54 14.87 -25.15 16.21
CA ALA A 54 14.17 -26.01 15.25
C ALA A 54 15.09 -26.37 14.07
N PRO A 55 15.06 -27.62 13.58
CA PRO A 55 15.90 -28.06 12.45
C PRO A 55 15.37 -27.52 11.09
N VAL A 56 15.19 -26.20 11.00
CA VAL A 56 14.68 -25.52 9.81
C VAL A 56 15.73 -24.54 9.30
N PRO A 57 16.07 -24.57 8.00
CA PRO A 57 16.99 -23.61 7.41
C PRO A 57 16.50 -22.16 7.60
N ARG A 58 17.39 -21.26 8.01
CA ARG A 58 17.08 -19.83 8.26
C ARG A 58 16.43 -19.17 7.03
N ALA A 59 16.90 -19.52 5.84
CA ALA A 59 16.31 -19.03 4.58
C ALA A 59 14.82 -19.38 4.47
N ARG A 60 14.44 -20.61 4.82
CA ARG A 60 13.03 -21.04 4.77
C ARG A 60 12.16 -20.29 5.76
N LEU A 61 12.68 -20.02 6.96
CA LEU A 61 11.98 -19.22 7.98
C LEU A 61 11.72 -17.79 7.45
N LEU A 62 12.75 -17.12 6.95
CA LEU A 62 12.65 -15.76 6.42
C LEU A 62 11.72 -15.68 5.19
N THR A 63 11.82 -16.66 4.29
CA THR A 63 10.94 -16.72 3.12
C THR A 63 9.49 -16.90 3.52
N SER A 64 9.20 -17.78 4.48
CA SER A 64 7.83 -17.98 4.97
C SER A 64 7.25 -16.69 5.56
N LYS A 65 8.02 -15.96 6.36
CA LYS A 65 7.61 -14.68 6.93
C LYS A 65 7.35 -13.63 5.85
N LEU A 66 8.24 -13.53 4.88
CA LEU A 66 8.08 -12.61 3.75
C LEU A 66 6.81 -12.93 2.97
N VAL A 67 6.59 -14.21 2.63
CA VAL A 67 5.39 -14.66 1.90
C VAL A 67 4.12 -14.34 2.67
N VAL A 68 4.07 -14.63 3.97
CA VAL A 68 2.90 -14.31 4.82
C VAL A 68 2.68 -12.80 4.89
N GLY A 69 3.74 -12.00 5.09
CA GLY A 69 3.63 -10.54 5.11
C GLY A 69 3.11 -9.96 3.79
N LEU A 70 3.62 -10.45 2.65
CA LEU A 70 3.15 -10.03 1.33
C LEU A 70 1.72 -10.50 1.05
N ALA A 71 1.35 -11.71 1.43
CA ALA A 71 -0.03 -12.19 1.31
C ALA A 71 -1.00 -11.35 2.15
N SER A 72 -0.60 -10.97 3.37
CA SER A 72 -1.38 -10.08 4.23
C SER A 72 -1.54 -8.69 3.62
N LEU A 73 -0.50 -8.18 2.97
CA LEU A 73 -0.57 -6.91 2.25
C LEU A 73 -1.58 -6.95 1.10
N VAL A 74 -1.54 -8.00 0.27
CA VAL A 74 -2.52 -8.18 -0.81
C VAL A 74 -3.94 -8.30 -0.23
N ALA A 75 -4.12 -9.09 0.83
CA ALA A 75 -5.41 -9.28 1.48
C ALA A 75 -5.98 -7.96 2.00
N VAL A 76 -5.15 -7.10 2.60
CA VAL A 76 -5.60 -5.78 3.10
C VAL A 76 -6.02 -4.86 1.96
N VAL A 77 -5.30 -4.83 0.83
CA VAL A 77 -5.69 -4.03 -0.33
C VAL A 77 -7.04 -4.48 -0.87
N VAL A 78 -7.24 -5.80 -1.01
CA VAL A 78 -8.53 -6.37 -1.47
C VAL A 78 -9.65 -6.06 -0.48
N LEU A 79 -9.39 -6.23 0.81
CA LEU A 79 -10.38 -5.94 1.88
C LEU A 79 -10.73 -4.45 1.92
N LEU A 80 -9.75 -3.56 1.79
CA LEU A 80 -9.98 -2.11 1.77
C LEU A 80 -10.94 -1.73 0.64
N VAL A 81 -10.66 -2.20 -0.58
CA VAL A 81 -11.47 -1.88 -1.75
C VAL A 81 -12.85 -2.53 -1.65
N GLY A 82 -12.92 -3.82 -1.31
CA GLY A 82 -14.19 -4.54 -1.16
C GLY A 82 -15.08 -3.94 -0.06
N TRP A 83 -14.48 -3.61 1.08
CA TRP A 83 -15.19 -2.97 2.19
C TRP A 83 -15.67 -1.55 1.84
N SER A 84 -14.82 -0.77 1.17
CA SER A 84 -15.18 0.58 0.72
C SER A 84 -16.33 0.55 -0.30
N LEU A 85 -16.32 -0.41 -1.24
CA LEU A 85 -17.42 -0.61 -2.19
C LEU A 85 -18.73 -0.95 -1.46
N LEU A 86 -18.67 -1.84 -0.49
CA LEU A 86 -19.83 -2.27 0.28
C LEU A 86 -20.39 -1.10 1.11
N VAL A 87 -19.56 -0.45 1.91
CA VAL A 87 -19.97 0.68 2.74
C VAL A 87 -20.45 1.85 1.89
N GLY A 88 -19.72 2.17 0.81
CA GLY A 88 -20.14 3.22 -0.13
C GLY A 88 -21.47 2.91 -0.80
N GLY A 89 -21.71 1.63 -1.18
CA GLY A 89 -22.99 1.18 -1.76
C GLY A 89 -24.15 1.28 -0.80
N LEU A 90 -23.94 0.93 0.46
CA LEU A 90 -24.98 1.02 1.50
C LEU A 90 -25.26 2.46 1.92
N ALA A 91 -24.26 3.33 1.96
CA ALA A 91 -24.39 4.70 2.44
C ALA A 91 -24.81 5.70 1.35
N TYR A 92 -24.33 5.54 0.10
CA TYR A 92 -24.48 6.51 -0.97
C TYR A 92 -25.10 5.94 -2.25
N GLY A 93 -25.44 4.64 -2.25
CA GLY A 93 -25.99 3.96 -3.43
C GLY A 93 -24.91 3.40 -4.37
N TRP A 94 -25.33 2.46 -5.24
CA TRP A 94 -24.49 1.73 -6.20
C TRP A 94 -24.36 2.50 -7.52
N GLU A 95 -23.95 3.77 -7.42
CA GLU A 95 -23.73 4.61 -8.59
C GLU A 95 -22.37 4.32 -9.24
N PRO A 96 -22.28 4.42 -10.59
CA PRO A 96 -21.01 4.31 -11.31
C PRO A 96 -20.08 5.48 -10.99
N LEU A 97 -18.85 5.45 -11.49
CA LEU A 97 -17.86 6.47 -11.19
C LEU A 97 -18.17 7.78 -11.94
N HIS A 98 -18.43 8.83 -11.19
CA HIS A 98 -18.54 10.19 -11.69
C HIS A 98 -17.17 10.88 -11.70
N LEU A 99 -16.69 11.25 -12.90
CA LEU A 99 -15.44 11.98 -13.06
C LEU A 99 -15.65 13.46 -12.76
N GLY A 100 -14.65 14.10 -12.15
CA GLY A 100 -14.71 15.54 -11.85
C GLY A 100 -14.81 16.43 -13.11
N THR A 101 -14.61 15.89 -14.30
CA THR A 101 -14.76 16.52 -15.62
C THR A 101 -16.17 16.41 -16.18
N GLY A 102 -17.12 15.78 -15.48
CA GLY A 102 -18.51 15.61 -15.89
C GLY A 102 -18.82 14.31 -16.67
N GLY A 103 -17.81 13.45 -16.87
CA GLY A 103 -18.01 12.11 -17.45
C GLY A 103 -18.45 11.09 -16.41
N VAL A 104 -19.08 9.99 -16.89
CA VAL A 104 -19.44 8.83 -16.06
C VAL A 104 -18.76 7.59 -16.63
N LEU A 105 -18.05 6.85 -15.78
CA LEU A 105 -17.40 5.60 -16.15
C LEU A 105 -18.29 4.43 -15.68
N PRO A 106 -18.82 3.61 -16.60
CA PRO A 106 -19.67 2.48 -16.25
C PRO A 106 -18.91 1.40 -15.48
N TRP A 107 -19.64 0.56 -14.75
CA TRP A 107 -19.05 -0.52 -13.95
C TRP A 107 -18.21 -1.52 -14.76
N SER A 108 -18.58 -1.76 -16.03
CA SER A 108 -17.83 -2.64 -16.93
C SER A 108 -16.39 -2.17 -17.15
N ASP A 109 -16.17 -0.87 -17.17
CA ASP A 109 -14.86 -0.26 -17.43
C ASP A 109 -14.13 0.07 -16.12
N LEU A 110 -14.90 0.36 -15.06
CA LEU A 110 -14.37 0.68 -13.75
C LEU A 110 -13.70 -0.54 -13.08
N LEU A 111 -14.35 -1.71 -13.10
CA LEU A 111 -13.84 -2.89 -12.40
C LEU A 111 -12.45 -3.34 -12.87
N PRO A 112 -12.19 -3.47 -14.20
CA PRO A 112 -10.85 -3.83 -14.67
C PRO A 112 -9.81 -2.73 -14.36
N ARG A 113 -10.17 -1.45 -14.44
CA ARG A 113 -9.28 -0.35 -14.08
C ARG A 113 -8.98 -0.35 -12.59
N LEU A 114 -9.97 -0.62 -11.74
CA LEU A 114 -9.78 -0.73 -10.31
C LEU A 114 -8.85 -1.91 -9.94
N ALA A 115 -9.04 -3.07 -10.58
CA ALA A 115 -8.16 -4.21 -10.40
C ALA A 115 -6.71 -3.90 -10.81
N LEU A 116 -6.52 -3.18 -11.91
CA LEU A 116 -5.22 -2.74 -12.39
C LEU A 116 -4.58 -1.74 -11.41
N ALA A 117 -5.35 -0.78 -10.90
CA ALA A 117 -4.89 0.18 -9.90
C ALA A 117 -4.48 -0.52 -8.58
N MET A 118 -5.27 -1.50 -8.13
CA MET A 118 -4.93 -2.32 -6.96
C MET A 118 -3.60 -3.07 -7.18
N GLY A 119 -3.46 -3.72 -8.34
CA GLY A 119 -2.22 -4.42 -8.71
C GLY A 119 -1.02 -3.48 -8.74
N TYR A 120 -1.18 -2.30 -9.31
CA TYR A 120 -0.14 -1.27 -9.34
C TYR A 120 0.28 -0.83 -7.92
N VAL A 121 -0.70 -0.54 -7.06
CA VAL A 121 -0.42 -0.14 -5.66
C VAL A 121 0.28 -1.26 -4.91
N VAL A 122 -0.14 -2.52 -5.07
CA VAL A 122 0.56 -3.67 -4.46
C VAL A 122 2.01 -3.73 -4.93
N VAL A 123 2.28 -3.61 -6.23
CA VAL A 123 3.65 -3.60 -6.78
C VAL A 123 4.46 -2.43 -6.21
N SER A 124 3.88 -1.24 -6.13
CA SER A 124 4.52 -0.07 -5.53
C SER A 124 4.86 -0.29 -4.05
N LEU A 125 3.98 -0.95 -3.30
CA LEU A 125 4.19 -1.27 -1.89
C LEU A 125 5.27 -2.34 -1.67
N LEU A 126 5.61 -3.15 -2.67
CA LEU A 126 6.74 -4.09 -2.58
C LEU A 126 8.08 -3.39 -2.29
N GLN A 127 8.26 -2.15 -2.75
CA GLN A 127 9.44 -1.36 -2.42
C GLN A 127 9.52 -1.09 -0.92
N VAL A 128 8.42 -0.58 -0.35
CA VAL A 128 8.33 -0.29 1.09
C VAL A 128 8.56 -1.57 1.88
N ALA A 129 7.89 -2.66 1.49
CA ALA A 129 8.04 -3.98 2.08
C ALA A 129 9.49 -4.48 2.04
N SER A 130 10.18 -4.29 0.90
CA SER A 130 11.57 -4.70 0.74
C SER A 130 12.52 -3.91 1.64
N ILE A 131 12.34 -2.59 1.74
CA ILE A 131 13.11 -1.72 2.64
C ILE A 131 12.85 -2.11 4.10
N ALA A 132 11.57 -2.29 4.46
CA ALA A 132 11.17 -2.67 5.79
C ALA A 132 11.75 -4.03 6.20
N PHE A 133 11.68 -5.01 5.32
CA PHE A 133 12.27 -6.34 5.54
C PHE A 133 13.79 -6.27 5.70
N TRP A 134 14.47 -5.50 4.83
CA TRP A 134 15.90 -5.33 4.88
C TRP A 134 16.36 -4.69 6.20
N ILE A 135 15.67 -3.66 6.69
CA ILE A 135 15.95 -3.06 8.00
C ILE A 135 15.62 -4.08 9.11
N GLY A 136 14.45 -4.75 9.04
CA GLY A 136 13.99 -5.71 10.03
C GLY A 136 14.93 -6.91 10.23
N THR A 137 15.64 -7.34 9.18
CA THR A 137 16.66 -8.41 9.33
C THR A 137 17.95 -7.95 9.97
N ARG A 138 18.13 -6.64 10.21
CA ARG A 138 19.35 -6.03 10.77
C ARG A 138 19.16 -5.37 12.13
N THR A 139 17.96 -5.33 12.64
CA THR A 139 17.63 -4.73 13.93
C THR A 139 16.73 -5.64 14.75
N ASP A 140 16.90 -5.60 16.06
CA ASP A 140 16.01 -6.27 17.01
C ASP A 140 14.87 -5.34 17.49
N ALA A 141 14.81 -4.11 16.93
CA ALA A 141 13.83 -3.10 17.31
C ALA A 141 12.73 -3.00 16.24
N PRO A 142 11.50 -3.47 16.49
CA PRO A 142 10.37 -3.41 15.56
C PRO A 142 10.11 -1.99 15.03
N LEU A 143 10.11 -1.02 15.95
CA LEU A 143 9.87 0.38 15.59
C LEU A 143 10.91 0.94 14.62
N ALA A 144 12.17 0.50 14.70
CA ALA A 144 13.22 0.94 13.78
C ALA A 144 12.99 0.42 12.36
N ALA A 145 12.52 -0.83 12.22
CA ALA A 145 12.20 -1.41 10.91
C ALA A 145 10.99 -0.72 10.26
N VAL A 146 9.90 -0.58 11.01
CA VAL A 146 8.67 0.05 10.51
C VAL A 146 8.87 1.54 10.30
N GLY A 147 9.31 2.27 11.31
CA GLY A 147 9.50 3.72 11.25
C GLY A 147 10.54 4.14 10.24
N GLY A 148 11.66 3.42 10.17
CA GLY A 148 12.74 3.69 9.21
C GLY A 148 12.27 3.54 7.76
N SER A 149 11.53 2.49 7.43
CA SER A 149 11.02 2.28 6.07
C SER A 149 9.96 3.30 5.68
N VAL A 150 9.05 3.65 6.60
CA VAL A 150 8.06 4.71 6.38
C VAL A 150 8.74 6.06 6.17
N LEU A 151 9.76 6.38 6.99
CA LEU A 151 10.52 7.62 6.85
C LEU A 151 11.22 7.70 5.48
N VAL A 152 11.89 6.63 5.06
CA VAL A 152 12.54 6.58 3.73
C VAL A 152 11.51 6.78 2.62
N THR A 153 10.32 6.20 2.75
CA THR A 153 9.24 6.35 1.76
C THR A 153 8.74 7.80 1.71
N ILE A 154 8.49 8.42 2.86
CA ILE A 154 8.03 9.82 2.94
C ILE A 154 9.09 10.76 2.36
N VAL A 155 10.35 10.62 2.78
CA VAL A 155 11.45 11.46 2.28
C VAL A 155 11.63 11.26 0.77
N GLY A 156 11.61 10.01 0.29
CA GLY A 156 11.67 9.71 -1.14
C GLY A 156 10.51 10.31 -1.94
N GLY A 157 9.30 10.29 -1.37
CA GLY A 157 8.13 10.93 -1.97
C GLY A 157 8.25 12.47 -2.05
N ILE A 158 8.78 13.09 -1.00
CA ILE A 158 9.05 14.55 -0.98
C ILE A 158 10.12 14.90 -2.03
N LEU A 159 11.23 14.16 -2.06
CA LEU A 159 12.30 14.37 -3.04
C LEU A 159 11.80 14.21 -4.48
N GLY A 160 10.88 13.27 -4.72
CA GLY A 160 10.26 13.08 -6.03
C GLY A 160 9.44 14.28 -6.51
N GLN A 161 9.00 15.17 -5.62
CA GLN A 161 8.24 16.37 -5.96
C GLN A 161 9.13 17.60 -6.22
N ILE A 162 10.43 17.54 -5.92
CA ILE A 162 11.35 18.65 -6.09
C ILE A 162 11.79 18.76 -7.55
N GLU A 163 11.28 19.77 -8.26
CA GLU A 163 11.57 19.99 -9.68
C GLU A 163 13.05 20.29 -9.94
N ALA A 164 13.75 20.90 -8.97
CA ALA A 164 15.17 21.20 -9.06
C ALA A 164 16.06 19.97 -9.22
N LEU A 165 15.58 18.76 -8.86
CA LEU A 165 16.29 17.51 -9.08
C LEU A 165 16.27 17.03 -10.56
N GLY A 166 15.54 17.69 -11.43
CA GLY A 166 15.47 17.34 -12.85
C GLY A 166 15.11 15.87 -13.08
N ASP A 167 15.89 15.18 -13.93
CA ASP A 167 15.63 13.76 -14.24
C ASP A 167 16.00 12.80 -13.10
N LEU A 168 16.79 13.24 -12.12
CA LEU A 168 17.16 12.41 -10.98
C LEU A 168 15.93 11.97 -10.17
N ARG A 169 14.88 12.80 -10.09
CA ARG A 169 13.62 12.45 -9.43
C ARG A 169 12.91 11.23 -10.03
N ARG A 170 13.10 11.01 -11.35
CA ARG A 170 12.52 9.86 -12.07
C ARG A 170 13.20 8.54 -11.71
N ALA A 171 14.43 8.60 -11.19
CA ALA A 171 15.13 7.43 -10.67
C ALA A 171 14.63 7.01 -9.28
N LEU A 172 13.89 7.90 -8.59
CA LEU A 172 13.29 7.57 -7.30
C LEU A 172 12.04 6.72 -7.48
N PRO A 173 12.00 5.52 -6.91
CA PRO A 173 10.84 4.64 -7.07
C PRO A 173 9.54 5.27 -6.55
N MET A 174 9.61 6.10 -5.49
CA MET A 174 8.48 6.80 -4.89
C MET A 174 7.87 7.86 -5.81
N PHE A 175 8.59 8.31 -6.84
CA PHE A 175 8.09 9.26 -7.85
C PHE A 175 6.85 8.74 -8.57
N TYR A 176 6.78 7.42 -8.82
CA TYR A 176 5.67 6.78 -9.53
C TYR A 176 4.56 6.28 -8.61
N GLN A 177 4.65 6.51 -7.30
CA GLN A 177 3.70 5.95 -6.33
C GLN A 177 2.23 6.33 -6.61
N ARG A 178 1.99 7.49 -7.25
CA ARG A 178 0.65 8.00 -7.61
C ARG A 178 0.24 7.70 -9.05
N ALA A 179 1.08 7.10 -9.89
CA ALA A 179 0.78 6.89 -11.31
C ALA A 179 -0.43 5.96 -11.56
N TRP A 180 -0.89 5.20 -10.55
CA TRP A 180 -2.13 4.43 -10.64
C TRP A 180 -3.36 5.31 -10.89
N THR A 181 -3.34 6.59 -10.53
CA THR A 181 -4.44 7.53 -10.77
C THR A 181 -4.68 7.79 -12.26
N ASP A 182 -3.63 7.67 -13.08
CA ASP A 182 -3.70 7.91 -14.53
C ASP A 182 -4.58 6.87 -15.24
N VAL A 183 -4.80 5.70 -14.62
CA VAL A 183 -5.71 4.66 -15.13
C VAL A 183 -7.16 5.14 -15.21
N PHE A 184 -7.55 6.14 -14.41
CA PHE A 184 -8.90 6.69 -14.34
C PHE A 184 -9.05 8.00 -15.14
N THR A 185 -7.96 8.52 -15.69
CA THR A 185 -8.03 9.65 -16.62
C THR A 185 -8.44 9.15 -18.01
N PRO A 186 -9.29 9.91 -18.74
CA PRO A 186 -9.73 9.53 -20.09
C PRO A 186 -8.60 9.59 -21.11
#